data_8af09dd5acf5d133ed69fff1254b23d5
#
_entry.id   8af09dd5acf5d133ed69fff1254b23d5
#
_cell.length_a   1.000
_cell.length_b   1.000
_cell.length_c   1.000
_cell.angle_alpha   90.00
_cell.angle_beta   90.00
_cell.angle_gamma   90.00
#
_symmetry.space_group_name_H-M   'P 1'
#
loop_
_entity.id
_entity.type
_entity.pdbx_description
1 polymer ?
#
loop_
_entity_poly.entity_id
_entity_poly.type
_entity_poly.pdbx_seq_one_letter_code
_entity_poly.pdbx_strand_id
1 'polypeptide(L)'
;MKKYILISICLVVGLAKSYAQDFQGMATYESKTSTADFKSRMQGNKDMTPDVQKMIEERMKLMFEKTFHLYFSRTTSIYKEEEKLEAAGQNPGFRMMSNMMGSGGTFYKNTKEKTYTVDKEFMGKEFLIQDSLPKLAWKMESETKQIGGYTCFKATAIREASQTDFRNFRMKKKEEEKKEATPKTNLMDEITLPKEVTITAWYSPEIPVSQGPENYWGLPGLILEVNDGKTTILCSKVVLNLKDKVEIKAPTTGEEITQKKYDETVIKKMEEFREMGGGRNGMQIRMGN
;
A
#
# COMPACT_ATOMS: atom_id res chain seq x y z
N MET A 1 -5.25 32.42 53.85
CA MET A 1 -6.19 31.81 52.89
C MET A 1 -5.70 31.91 51.45
N LYS A 2 -5.39 33.08 50.88
CA LYS A 2 -4.91 33.24 49.46
C LYS A 2 -3.67 32.39 49.11
N LYS A 3 -2.70 32.21 50.01
CA LYS A 3 -1.50 31.38 49.78
C LYS A 3 -1.82 29.89 49.61
N TYR A 4 -2.75 29.36 50.36
CA TYR A 4 -3.15 27.93 50.26
C TYR A 4 -3.99 27.63 49.00
N ILE A 5 -4.78 28.63 48.55
CA ILE A 5 -5.50 28.52 47.29
C ILE A 5 -4.55 28.44 46.11
N LEU A 6 -3.48 29.27 46.10
CA LEU A 6 -2.43 29.24 45.04
C LEU A 6 -1.69 27.91 45.00
N ILE A 7 -1.36 27.36 46.17
CA ILE A 7 -0.67 26.05 46.28
C ILE A 7 -1.60 24.93 45.80
N SER A 8 -2.87 24.98 46.13
CA SER A 8 -3.86 23.99 45.68
C SER A 8 -4.04 24.03 44.16
N ILE A 9 -4.09 25.21 43.54
CA ILE A 9 -4.19 25.37 42.08
C ILE A 9 -2.92 24.85 41.39
N CYS A 10 -1.71 25.12 41.90
CA CYS A 10 -0.47 24.58 41.36
C CYS A 10 -0.40 23.05 41.47
N LEU A 11 -0.91 22.44 42.53
CA LEU A 11 -0.97 20.98 42.70
C LEU A 11 -1.90 20.32 41.67
N VAL A 12 -3.07 20.92 41.40
CA VAL A 12 -4.02 20.41 40.40
C VAL A 12 -3.46 20.52 38.97
N VAL A 13 -2.77 21.61 38.63
CA VAL A 13 -2.12 21.81 37.33
C VAL A 13 -0.94 20.83 37.14
N GLY A 14 -0.23 20.49 38.23
CA GLY A 14 0.87 19.50 38.20
C GLY A 14 0.37 18.06 37.91
N LEU A 15 -0.79 17.70 38.45
CA LEU A 15 -1.40 16.38 38.27
C LEU A 15 -1.94 16.18 36.83
N ALA A 16 -2.35 17.25 36.13
CA ALA A 16 -2.86 17.18 34.77
C ALA A 16 -1.79 16.81 33.72
N LYS A 17 -0.52 16.95 34.01
CA LYS A 17 0.59 16.56 33.11
C LYS A 17 0.95 15.07 33.16
N SER A 18 0.47 14.31 34.14
CA SER A 18 0.88 12.91 34.34
C SER A 18 0.15 11.89 33.47
N TYR A 19 -0.87 12.27 32.72
CA TYR A 19 -1.69 11.34 31.91
C TYR A 19 -1.49 11.44 30.40
N ALA A 20 -0.45 12.10 29.95
CA ALA A 20 -0.04 11.99 28.55
C ALA A 20 0.74 10.68 28.34
N GLN A 21 0.17 9.54 28.73
CA GLN A 21 0.71 8.26 28.31
C GLN A 21 0.72 8.26 26.78
N ASP A 22 1.91 8.03 26.21
CA ASP A 22 2.06 7.88 24.78
C ASP A 22 1.13 6.79 24.27
N PHE A 23 -0.02 7.21 23.72
CA PHE A 23 -1.00 6.32 23.13
C PHE A 23 -0.35 5.66 21.93
N GLN A 24 -0.27 4.34 21.97
CA GLN A 24 0.16 3.54 20.82
C GLN A 24 -0.84 2.42 20.57
N GLY A 25 -1.06 2.13 19.29
CA GLY A 25 -1.84 1.00 18.83
C GLY A 25 -1.17 0.27 17.69
N MET A 26 -1.65 -0.92 17.42
CA MET A 26 -1.30 -1.72 16.25
C MET A 26 -2.58 -2.15 15.54
N ALA A 27 -2.58 -2.03 14.21
CA ALA A 27 -3.62 -2.60 13.36
C ALA A 27 -2.98 -3.52 12.32
N THR A 28 -3.57 -4.70 12.15
CA THR A 28 -3.16 -5.66 11.10
C THR A 28 -4.11 -5.51 9.92
N TYR A 29 -3.56 -5.40 8.72
CA TYR A 29 -4.32 -5.23 7.49
C TYR A 29 -4.01 -6.37 6.52
N GLU A 30 -5.07 -6.90 5.90
CA GLU A 30 -4.99 -7.82 4.78
C GLU A 30 -5.21 -7.03 3.49
N SER A 31 -4.20 -7.02 2.62
CA SER A 31 -4.27 -6.37 1.31
C SER A 31 -4.51 -7.42 0.24
N LYS A 32 -5.52 -7.18 -0.60
CA LYS A 32 -5.87 -8.07 -1.71
C LYS A 32 -6.15 -7.27 -2.97
N THR A 33 -5.34 -7.52 -4.02
CA THR A 33 -5.54 -6.95 -5.34
C THR A 33 -6.26 -7.96 -6.25
N SER A 34 -7.32 -7.50 -6.93
CA SER A 34 -8.09 -8.32 -7.85
C SER A 34 -7.26 -8.76 -9.07
N THR A 35 -7.26 -10.04 -9.33
CA THR A 35 -6.60 -10.67 -10.48
C THR A 35 -7.60 -11.13 -11.54
N ALA A 36 -8.86 -10.68 -11.47
CA ALA A 36 -9.96 -11.13 -12.34
C ALA A 36 -9.67 -10.93 -13.83
N ASP A 37 -9.11 -9.76 -14.20
CA ASP A 37 -8.75 -9.46 -15.60
C ASP A 37 -7.72 -10.44 -16.15
N PHE A 38 -6.76 -10.81 -15.34
CA PHE A 38 -5.71 -11.76 -15.70
C PHE A 38 -6.27 -13.19 -15.81
N LYS A 39 -7.08 -13.61 -14.84
CA LYS A 39 -7.73 -14.93 -14.85
C LYS A 39 -8.61 -15.13 -16.08
N SER A 40 -9.38 -14.13 -16.47
CA SER A 40 -10.24 -14.20 -17.65
C SER A 40 -9.45 -14.41 -18.96
N ARG A 41 -8.26 -13.83 -19.06
CA ARG A 41 -7.36 -14.05 -20.21
C ARG A 41 -6.74 -15.45 -20.21
N MET A 42 -6.34 -15.95 -19.05
CA MET A 42 -5.78 -17.30 -18.92
C MET A 42 -6.78 -18.38 -19.32
N GLN A 43 -8.05 -18.24 -18.91
CA GLN A 43 -9.11 -19.19 -19.24
C GLN A 43 -9.41 -19.25 -20.75
N GLY A 44 -9.06 -18.20 -21.51
CA GLY A 44 -9.20 -18.19 -22.96
C GLY A 44 -8.02 -18.81 -23.72
N ASN A 45 -6.95 -19.19 -23.05
CA ASN A 45 -5.75 -19.77 -23.69
C ASN A 45 -5.83 -21.30 -23.68
N LYS A 46 -6.10 -21.88 -24.85
CA LYS A 46 -6.25 -23.34 -25.04
C LYS A 46 -4.97 -24.16 -24.84
N ASP A 47 -3.81 -23.49 -24.86
CA ASP A 47 -2.50 -24.13 -24.73
C ASP A 47 -2.05 -24.28 -23.26
N MET A 48 -2.87 -23.84 -22.31
CA MET A 48 -2.51 -23.85 -20.89
C MET A 48 -3.16 -25.03 -20.18
N THR A 49 -2.33 -25.91 -19.64
CA THR A 49 -2.83 -27.06 -18.85
C THR A 49 -3.40 -26.63 -17.51
N PRO A 50 -4.35 -27.40 -16.90
CA PRO A 50 -4.92 -27.07 -15.60
C PRO A 50 -3.86 -26.92 -14.48
N ASP A 51 -2.80 -27.72 -14.52
CA ASP A 51 -1.70 -27.66 -13.53
C ASP A 51 -0.92 -26.36 -13.64
N VAL A 52 -0.63 -25.91 -14.85
CA VAL A 52 0.02 -24.61 -15.11
C VAL A 52 -0.86 -23.47 -14.65
N GLN A 53 -2.18 -23.54 -14.91
CA GLN A 53 -3.13 -22.52 -14.43
C GLN A 53 -3.10 -22.42 -12.91
N LYS A 54 -3.18 -23.56 -12.21
CA LYS A 54 -3.14 -23.63 -10.74
C LYS A 54 -1.84 -23.04 -10.20
N MET A 55 -0.69 -23.42 -10.77
CA MET A 55 0.62 -22.89 -10.36
C MET A 55 0.69 -21.35 -10.51
N ILE A 56 0.16 -20.81 -11.60
CA ILE A 56 0.13 -19.36 -11.83
C ILE A 56 -0.81 -18.69 -10.82
N GLU A 57 -1.98 -19.26 -10.56
CA GLU A 57 -2.92 -18.74 -9.57
C GLU A 57 -2.32 -18.67 -8.17
N GLU A 58 -1.61 -19.72 -7.74
CA GLU A 58 -0.91 -19.74 -6.46
C GLU A 58 0.18 -18.67 -6.37
N ARG A 59 0.97 -18.49 -7.43
CA ARG A 59 1.98 -17.43 -7.51
C ARG A 59 1.36 -16.03 -7.47
N MET A 60 0.26 -15.83 -8.20
CA MET A 60 -0.47 -14.56 -8.17
C MET A 60 -1.03 -14.26 -6.78
N LYS A 61 -1.54 -15.27 -6.09
CA LYS A 61 -2.00 -15.12 -4.71
C LYS A 61 -0.88 -14.62 -3.80
N LEU A 62 0.31 -15.21 -3.88
CA LEU A 62 1.48 -14.77 -3.11
C LEU A 62 1.90 -13.32 -3.41
N MET A 63 1.71 -12.85 -4.64
CA MET A 63 2.06 -11.49 -5.04
C MET A 63 1.00 -10.45 -4.62
N PHE A 64 -0.27 -10.81 -4.65
CA PHE A 64 -1.39 -9.88 -4.53
C PHE A 64 -2.18 -10.01 -3.23
N GLU A 65 -1.89 -10.99 -2.39
CA GLU A 65 -2.45 -11.13 -1.04
C GLU A 65 -1.33 -11.00 -0.01
N LYS A 66 -1.32 -9.90 0.72
CA LYS A 66 -0.26 -9.54 1.66
C LYS A 66 -0.83 -9.08 2.98
N THR A 67 -0.11 -9.33 4.07
CA THR A 67 -0.44 -8.88 5.41
C THR A 67 0.50 -7.75 5.81
N PHE A 68 -0.05 -6.71 6.43
CA PHE A 68 0.70 -5.55 6.88
C PHE A 68 0.38 -5.21 8.33
N HIS A 69 1.34 -4.64 9.03
CA HIS A 69 1.16 -4.08 10.37
C HIS A 69 1.32 -2.56 10.35
N LEU A 70 0.32 -1.85 10.87
CA LEU A 70 0.38 -0.42 11.16
C LEU A 70 0.59 -0.25 12.65
N TYR A 71 1.77 0.18 13.07
CA TYR A 71 2.01 0.68 14.42
C TYR A 71 1.79 2.18 14.41
N PHE A 72 0.97 2.69 15.31
CA PHE A 72 0.58 4.10 15.28
C PHE A 72 0.54 4.74 16.66
N SER A 73 0.87 6.01 16.68
CA SER A 73 0.62 6.95 17.76
C SER A 73 -0.48 7.95 17.32
N ARG A 74 -0.68 9.01 18.08
CA ARG A 74 -1.60 10.09 17.69
C ARG A 74 -1.19 10.78 16.38
N THR A 75 0.12 10.96 16.15
CA THR A 75 0.64 11.76 15.06
C THR A 75 1.58 11.03 14.12
N THR A 76 2.16 9.90 14.54
CA THR A 76 3.10 9.13 13.74
C THR A 76 2.66 7.70 13.55
N SER A 77 3.06 7.09 12.46
CA SER A 77 2.82 5.67 12.22
C SER A 77 3.90 5.04 11.34
N ILE A 78 4.07 3.72 11.49
CA ILE A 78 4.85 2.87 10.60
C ILE A 78 3.91 1.79 10.06
N TYR A 79 3.87 1.66 8.74
CA TYR A 79 3.15 0.61 8.03
C TYR A 79 4.17 -0.24 7.29
N LYS A 80 4.23 -1.53 7.59
CA LYS A 80 5.19 -2.47 6.99
C LYS A 80 4.56 -3.82 6.71
N GLU A 81 5.04 -4.49 5.67
CA GLU A 81 4.64 -5.86 5.35
C GLU A 81 5.08 -6.82 6.46
N GLU A 82 4.23 -7.80 6.76
CA GLU A 82 4.58 -8.90 7.66
C GLU A 82 5.63 -9.78 6.99
N GLU A 83 6.78 -9.94 7.64
CA GLU A 83 7.83 -10.82 7.14
C GLU A 83 7.36 -12.27 7.18
N LYS A 84 7.19 -12.87 6.01
CA LYS A 84 6.97 -14.30 5.87
C LYS A 84 8.29 -14.98 5.57
N LEU A 85 8.57 -16.09 6.27
CA LEU A 85 9.72 -16.94 5.93
C LEU A 85 9.56 -17.38 4.47
N GLU A 86 10.49 -16.95 3.62
CA GLU A 86 10.50 -17.33 2.21
C GLU A 86 10.72 -18.84 2.10
N ALA A 87 9.89 -19.52 1.32
CA ALA A 87 10.12 -20.90 0.99
C ALA A 87 11.44 -21.04 0.20
N ALA A 88 12.34 -21.90 0.66
CA ALA A 88 13.60 -22.19 -0.04
C ALA A 88 13.30 -22.61 -1.49
N GLY A 89 13.92 -21.94 -2.49
CA GLY A 89 13.78 -22.29 -3.91
C GLY A 89 12.92 -21.34 -4.75
N GLN A 90 12.55 -20.17 -4.25
CA GLN A 90 11.89 -19.16 -5.10
C GLN A 90 12.82 -18.68 -6.23
N ASN A 91 12.27 -18.68 -7.46
CA ASN A 91 12.98 -18.17 -8.64
C ASN A 91 13.32 -16.67 -8.45
N PRO A 92 14.59 -16.25 -8.63
CA PRO A 92 15.02 -14.85 -8.50
C PRO A 92 14.18 -13.87 -9.33
N GLY A 93 13.73 -14.26 -10.52
CA GLY A 93 12.85 -13.44 -11.36
C GLY A 93 11.47 -13.22 -10.77
N PHE A 94 10.92 -14.20 -10.06
CA PHE A 94 9.65 -14.06 -9.34
C PHE A 94 9.79 -13.08 -8.17
N ARG A 95 10.88 -13.18 -7.41
CA ARG A 95 11.19 -12.27 -6.30
C ARG A 95 11.33 -10.83 -6.79
N MET A 96 12.09 -10.60 -7.87
CA MET A 96 12.23 -9.29 -8.50
C MET A 96 10.87 -8.74 -8.92
N MET A 97 10.01 -9.55 -9.56
CA MET A 97 8.68 -9.14 -9.99
C MET A 97 7.75 -8.88 -8.79
N SER A 98 7.82 -9.68 -7.72
CA SER A 98 7.06 -9.48 -6.49
C SER A 98 7.44 -8.17 -5.81
N ASN A 99 8.73 -7.84 -5.72
CA ASN A 99 9.22 -6.58 -5.16
C ASN A 99 8.80 -5.38 -6.03
N MET A 100 8.84 -5.52 -7.35
CA MET A 100 8.42 -4.48 -8.28
C MET A 100 6.89 -4.23 -8.23
N MET A 101 6.08 -5.28 -8.10
CA MET A 101 4.61 -5.19 -8.05
C MET A 101 4.06 -4.99 -6.63
N GLY A 102 4.86 -5.26 -5.61
CA GLY A 102 4.49 -5.10 -4.22
C GLY A 102 4.65 -3.67 -3.71
N SER A 103 3.90 -3.34 -2.68
CA SER A 103 4.08 -2.11 -1.90
C SER A 103 5.26 -2.24 -0.90
N GLY A 104 6.34 -2.93 -1.29
CA GLY A 104 7.48 -3.21 -0.41
C GLY A 104 8.02 -1.97 0.27
N GLY A 105 8.65 -2.19 1.45
CA GLY A 105 9.27 -1.16 2.25
C GLY A 105 8.47 -0.75 3.49
N THR A 106 9.11 0.06 4.32
CA THR A 106 8.54 0.61 5.55
C THR A 106 8.00 2.00 5.28
N PHE A 107 6.70 2.19 5.39
CA PHE A 107 6.05 3.49 5.20
C PHE A 107 5.91 4.21 6.55
N TYR A 108 6.74 5.20 6.82
CA TYR A 108 6.62 6.09 7.97
C TYR A 108 5.79 7.32 7.60
N LYS A 109 4.93 7.76 8.52
CA LYS A 109 4.03 8.90 8.36
C LYS A 109 4.03 9.78 9.59
N ASN A 110 4.15 11.10 9.39
CA ASN A 110 3.95 12.11 10.43
C ASN A 110 2.82 13.05 10.00
N THR A 111 1.64 12.86 10.57
CA THR A 111 0.44 13.63 10.24
C THR A 111 0.48 15.06 10.79
N LYS A 112 1.28 15.33 11.84
CA LYS A 112 1.48 16.66 12.41
C LYS A 112 2.36 17.52 11.48
N GLU A 113 3.46 16.96 11.00
CA GLU A 113 4.39 17.62 10.08
C GLU A 113 3.93 17.51 8.62
N LYS A 114 2.96 16.63 8.35
CA LYS A 114 2.44 16.33 7.01
C LYS A 114 3.55 15.82 6.07
N THR A 115 4.40 14.95 6.57
CA THR A 115 5.51 14.32 5.84
C THR A 115 5.42 12.80 5.89
N TYR A 116 6.05 12.16 4.94
CA TYR A 116 6.27 10.72 4.98
C TYR A 116 7.67 10.36 4.50
N THR A 117 8.12 9.19 4.91
CA THR A 117 9.37 8.57 4.47
C THR A 117 9.11 7.11 4.16
N VAL A 118 9.58 6.64 3.00
CA VAL A 118 9.45 5.23 2.59
C VAL A 118 10.80 4.74 2.08
N ASP A 119 11.25 3.60 2.61
CA ASP A 119 12.32 2.85 1.98
C ASP A 119 11.74 1.92 0.89
N LYS A 120 12.31 1.94 -0.28
CA LYS A 120 11.89 1.08 -1.40
C LYS A 120 13.10 0.53 -2.15
N GLU A 121 13.04 -0.74 -2.43
CA GLU A 121 13.97 -1.37 -3.38
C GLU A 121 13.36 -1.39 -4.78
N PHE A 122 14.11 -0.97 -5.78
CA PHE A 122 13.75 -1.13 -7.18
C PHE A 122 14.96 -1.55 -8.00
N MET A 123 14.88 -2.72 -8.62
CA MET A 123 15.95 -3.33 -9.42
C MET A 123 17.32 -3.41 -8.70
N GLY A 124 17.30 -3.79 -7.41
CA GLY A 124 18.50 -3.96 -6.58
C GLY A 124 19.09 -2.65 -6.04
N LYS A 125 18.43 -1.51 -6.27
CA LYS A 125 18.81 -0.22 -5.69
C LYS A 125 17.80 0.19 -4.62
N GLU A 126 18.33 0.57 -3.45
CA GLU A 126 17.53 1.07 -2.33
C GLU A 126 17.34 2.58 -2.43
N PHE A 127 16.10 3.04 -2.30
CA PHE A 127 15.69 4.44 -2.30
C PHE A 127 15.03 4.79 -0.99
N LEU A 128 15.33 5.99 -0.49
CA LEU A 128 14.67 6.60 0.64
C LEU A 128 13.81 7.77 0.15
N ILE A 129 12.54 7.52 -0.07
CA ILE A 129 11.60 8.52 -0.57
C ILE A 129 11.15 9.38 0.61
N GLN A 130 11.39 10.70 0.52
CA GLN A 130 10.96 11.68 1.51
C GLN A 130 10.15 12.76 0.81
N ASP A 131 8.90 12.95 1.24
CA ASP A 131 8.02 13.94 0.62
C ASP A 131 6.88 14.37 1.57
N SER A 132 6.07 15.33 1.11
CA SER A 132 4.87 15.77 1.80
C SER A 132 3.74 14.75 1.66
N LEU A 133 2.99 14.52 2.75
CA LEU A 133 1.82 13.65 2.73
C LEU A 133 0.76 14.22 1.78
N PRO A 134 0.31 13.45 0.78
CA PRO A 134 -0.75 13.88 -0.11
C PRO A 134 -2.05 14.08 0.67
N LYS A 135 -2.69 15.23 0.47
CA LYS A 135 -3.98 15.53 1.08
C LYS A 135 -5.10 15.07 0.15
N LEU A 136 -5.85 14.07 0.58
CA LEU A 136 -7.06 13.65 -0.11
C LEU A 136 -8.25 14.54 0.29
N ALA A 137 -9.04 14.95 -0.69
CA ALA A 137 -10.28 15.69 -0.47
C ALA A 137 -11.41 14.71 -0.14
N TRP A 138 -11.47 14.27 1.13
CA TRP A 138 -12.48 13.32 1.59
C TRP A 138 -13.88 13.92 1.59
N LYS A 139 -14.81 13.25 0.91
CA LYS A 139 -16.24 13.46 1.01
C LYS A 139 -16.78 12.43 2.00
N MET A 140 -17.23 12.89 3.16
CA MET A 140 -17.85 12.04 4.18
C MET A 140 -19.27 11.67 3.77
N GLU A 141 -19.65 10.42 3.98
CA GLU A 141 -20.97 9.88 3.64
C GLU A 141 -21.69 9.38 4.91
N SER A 142 -23.01 9.21 4.82
CA SER A 142 -23.82 8.76 5.94
C SER A 142 -23.88 7.24 6.11
N GLU A 143 -23.36 6.50 5.15
CA GLU A 143 -23.33 5.04 5.21
C GLU A 143 -22.43 4.55 6.34
N THR A 144 -22.90 3.51 7.04
CA THR A 144 -22.17 2.88 8.13
C THR A 144 -22.09 1.37 7.95
N LYS A 145 -21.04 0.75 8.46
CA LYS A 145 -20.92 -0.70 8.60
C LYS A 145 -20.08 -1.09 9.80
N GLN A 146 -20.13 -2.35 10.20
CA GLN A 146 -19.30 -2.90 11.27
C GLN A 146 -18.03 -3.56 10.67
N ILE A 147 -16.86 -3.21 11.22
CA ILE A 147 -15.59 -3.89 10.93
C ILE A 147 -14.94 -4.25 12.27
N GLY A 148 -14.78 -5.54 12.55
CA GLY A 148 -14.11 -6.01 13.77
C GLY A 148 -14.74 -5.49 15.08
N GLY A 149 -16.07 -5.24 15.11
CA GLY A 149 -16.78 -4.69 16.27
C GLY A 149 -16.78 -3.17 16.35
N TYR A 150 -16.08 -2.45 15.47
CA TYR A 150 -16.10 -0.99 15.39
C TYR A 150 -17.14 -0.49 14.41
N THR A 151 -17.89 0.57 14.79
CA THR A 151 -18.77 1.27 13.85
C THR A 151 -17.95 2.15 12.92
N CYS A 152 -18.02 1.89 11.63
CA CYS A 152 -17.27 2.61 10.60
C CYS A 152 -18.19 3.45 9.74
N PHE A 153 -17.71 4.63 9.37
CA PHE A 153 -18.35 5.57 8.46
C PHE A 153 -17.62 5.59 7.13
N LYS A 154 -18.36 5.75 6.05
CA LYS A 154 -17.83 5.81 4.69
C LYS A 154 -17.31 7.20 4.36
N ALA A 155 -16.18 7.25 3.66
CA ALA A 155 -15.70 8.44 2.99
C ALA A 155 -15.15 8.08 1.62
N THR A 156 -15.32 8.98 0.65
CA THR A 156 -14.80 8.81 -0.72
C THR A 156 -13.87 9.96 -1.09
N ALA A 157 -12.89 9.68 -1.94
CA ALA A 157 -12.00 10.67 -2.51
C ALA A 157 -11.59 10.25 -3.92
N ILE A 158 -11.19 11.20 -4.75
CA ILE A 158 -10.61 10.94 -6.07
C ILE A 158 -9.15 11.38 -6.02
N ARG A 159 -8.27 10.56 -6.58
CA ARG A 159 -6.85 10.90 -6.80
C ARG A 159 -6.40 10.52 -8.19
N GLU A 160 -5.37 11.16 -8.69
CA GLU A 160 -4.67 10.70 -9.89
C GLU A 160 -4.06 9.32 -9.65
N ALA A 161 -4.12 8.46 -10.66
CA ALA A 161 -3.50 7.14 -10.59
C ALA A 161 -1.97 7.29 -10.66
N SER A 162 -1.27 6.67 -9.70
CA SER A 162 0.19 6.60 -9.75
C SER A 162 0.64 5.74 -10.92
N GLN A 163 1.55 6.26 -11.73
CA GLN A 163 2.13 5.57 -12.88
C GLN A 163 3.10 4.45 -12.47
N THR A 164 3.55 4.47 -11.24
CA THR A 164 4.48 3.50 -10.67
C THR A 164 3.82 2.51 -9.71
N ASP A 165 2.52 2.66 -9.44
CA ASP A 165 1.76 1.68 -8.68
C ASP A 165 1.13 0.65 -9.63
N PHE A 166 1.82 -0.46 -9.80
CA PHE A 166 1.42 -1.55 -10.70
C PHE A 166 0.05 -2.18 -10.34
N ARG A 167 -0.42 -1.99 -9.11
CA ARG A 167 -1.75 -2.43 -8.69
C ARG A 167 -2.86 -1.70 -9.45
N ASN A 168 -2.58 -0.49 -9.95
CA ASN A 168 -3.52 0.31 -10.74
C ASN A 168 -3.59 -0.11 -12.22
N PHE A 169 -2.69 -0.95 -12.69
CA PHE A 169 -2.66 -1.37 -14.09
C PHE A 169 -3.91 -2.20 -14.43
N ARG A 170 -4.45 -1.94 -15.61
CA ARG A 170 -5.62 -2.62 -16.18
C ARG A 170 -5.22 -3.24 -17.51
N MET A 171 -5.76 -4.41 -17.83
CA MET A 171 -5.57 -4.99 -19.15
C MET A 171 -6.47 -4.25 -20.17
N LYS A 172 -5.95 -3.93 -21.35
CA LYS A 172 -6.72 -3.36 -22.44
C LYS A 172 -7.87 -4.29 -22.83
N LYS A 173 -9.03 -3.73 -23.17
CA LYS A 173 -10.16 -4.52 -23.65
C LYS A 173 -9.86 -5.09 -25.03
N LYS A 174 -10.33 -6.32 -25.33
CA LYS A 174 -10.13 -6.98 -26.64
C LYS A 174 -10.61 -6.17 -27.85
N GLU A 175 -11.58 -5.26 -27.67
CA GLU A 175 -12.07 -4.37 -28.72
C GLU A 175 -11.06 -3.27 -29.09
N GLU A 176 -10.24 -2.83 -28.15
CA GLU A 176 -9.17 -1.86 -28.39
C GLU A 176 -7.97 -2.52 -29.09
N GLU A 177 -7.76 -3.82 -28.86
CA GLU A 177 -6.67 -4.59 -29.49
C GLU A 177 -6.86 -4.76 -30.99
N LYS A 178 -8.10 -4.83 -31.48
CA LYS A 178 -8.41 -4.96 -32.93
C LYS A 178 -8.08 -3.72 -33.75
N LYS A 179 -7.87 -2.56 -33.12
CA LYS A 179 -7.56 -1.30 -33.80
C LYS A 179 -6.05 -1.09 -33.98
N GLU A 180 -5.20 -1.82 -33.27
CA GLU A 180 -3.74 -1.75 -33.40
C GLU A 180 -3.25 -2.97 -34.20
N ALA A 181 -2.90 -2.75 -35.47
CA ALA A 181 -2.49 -3.80 -36.44
C ALA A 181 -1.07 -4.34 -36.25
N THR A 182 -0.40 -4.08 -35.13
CA THR A 182 0.95 -4.58 -34.80
C THR A 182 0.88 -5.83 -33.95
N PRO A 183 1.66 -6.90 -34.24
CA PRO A 183 1.72 -8.07 -33.37
C PRO A 183 2.31 -7.64 -32.03
N LYS A 184 1.48 -7.69 -30.98
CA LYS A 184 1.87 -7.34 -29.61
C LYS A 184 2.75 -8.47 -29.06
N THR A 185 4.03 -8.24 -28.96
CA THR A 185 5.00 -9.20 -28.44
C THR A 185 5.35 -8.96 -26.97
N ASN A 186 4.85 -7.87 -26.37
CA ASN A 186 5.22 -7.47 -25.02
C ASN A 186 3.96 -7.28 -24.14
N LEU A 187 3.92 -7.94 -22.97
CA LEU A 187 2.83 -7.81 -21.98
C LEU A 187 2.55 -6.36 -21.58
N MET A 188 3.56 -5.50 -21.57
CA MET A 188 3.42 -4.08 -21.22
C MET A 188 2.58 -3.30 -22.25
N ASP A 189 2.52 -3.73 -23.50
CA ASP A 189 1.70 -3.08 -24.53
C ASP A 189 0.19 -3.37 -24.36
N GLU A 190 -0.13 -4.39 -23.57
CA GLU A 190 -1.50 -4.79 -23.26
C GLU A 190 -2.06 -4.12 -22.00
N ILE A 191 -1.25 -3.30 -21.30
CA ILE A 191 -1.61 -2.65 -20.06
C ILE A 191 -2.03 -1.20 -20.33
N THR A 192 -3.01 -0.74 -19.56
CA THR A 192 -3.42 0.67 -19.50
C THR A 192 -3.53 1.12 -18.06
N LEU A 193 -3.31 2.41 -17.82
CA LEU A 193 -3.46 3.05 -16.53
C LEU A 193 -4.66 3.98 -16.56
N PRO A 194 -5.61 3.92 -15.61
CA PRO A 194 -6.66 4.91 -15.48
C PRO A 194 -6.05 6.28 -15.16
N LYS A 195 -6.71 7.36 -15.55
CA LYS A 195 -6.25 8.72 -15.19
C LYS A 195 -6.49 9.00 -13.72
N GLU A 196 -7.63 8.59 -13.23
CA GLU A 196 -8.07 8.82 -11.85
C GLU A 196 -8.56 7.52 -11.22
N VAL A 197 -8.46 7.46 -9.90
CA VAL A 197 -8.93 6.35 -9.09
C VAL A 197 -9.82 6.89 -7.99
N THR A 198 -11.02 6.33 -7.87
CA THR A 198 -11.93 6.59 -6.75
C THR A 198 -11.53 5.73 -5.56
N ILE A 199 -11.22 6.36 -4.45
CA ILE A 199 -10.88 5.70 -3.19
C ILE A 199 -12.11 5.71 -2.30
N THR A 200 -12.51 4.56 -1.81
CA THR A 200 -13.50 4.39 -0.75
C THR A 200 -12.80 3.99 0.53
N ALA A 201 -12.98 4.75 1.61
CA ALA A 201 -12.43 4.46 2.92
C ALA A 201 -13.56 4.26 3.94
N TRP A 202 -13.33 3.36 4.90
CA TRP A 202 -14.18 3.17 6.07
C TRP A 202 -13.34 3.42 7.30
N TYR A 203 -13.73 4.39 8.12
CA TYR A 203 -13.00 4.81 9.30
C TYR A 203 -13.88 4.77 10.56
N SER A 204 -13.27 4.50 11.70
CA SER A 204 -13.96 4.49 12.98
C SER A 204 -13.52 5.64 13.87
N PRO A 205 -14.43 6.56 14.25
CA PRO A 205 -14.16 7.61 15.24
C PRO A 205 -13.93 7.07 16.65
N GLU A 206 -14.29 5.82 16.92
CA GLU A 206 -14.03 5.16 18.21
C GLU A 206 -12.52 5.05 18.50
N ILE A 207 -11.69 5.11 17.45
CA ILE A 207 -10.24 5.19 17.54
C ILE A 207 -9.82 6.55 16.97
N PRO A 208 -9.77 7.62 17.80
CA PRO A 208 -9.68 9.00 17.34
C PRO A 208 -8.25 9.39 16.92
N VAL A 209 -7.71 8.70 15.92
CA VAL A 209 -6.41 8.98 15.31
C VAL A 209 -6.57 9.15 13.79
N SER A 210 -5.97 10.18 13.23
CA SER A 210 -6.04 10.44 11.79
C SER A 210 -5.00 9.59 11.04
N GLN A 211 -5.07 8.27 11.20
CA GLN A 211 -4.13 7.30 10.65
C GLN A 211 -4.85 6.25 9.80
N GLY A 212 -4.09 5.57 8.92
CA GLY A 212 -4.56 4.49 8.07
C GLY A 212 -3.40 3.77 7.38
N PRO A 213 -3.66 2.75 6.56
CA PRO A 213 -2.64 2.04 5.81
C PRO A 213 -1.96 2.98 4.78
N GLU A 214 -0.76 2.67 4.36
CA GLU A 214 0.02 3.41 3.36
C GLU A 214 -0.03 4.95 3.59
N ASN A 215 -0.29 5.72 2.54
CA ASN A 215 -0.42 7.20 2.59
C ASN A 215 -1.85 7.69 2.89
N TYR A 216 -2.78 6.79 3.26
CA TYR A 216 -4.14 7.18 3.62
C TYR A 216 -4.19 7.77 5.04
N TRP A 217 -4.78 8.97 5.16
CA TRP A 217 -4.92 9.71 6.40
C TRP A 217 -5.96 10.83 6.25
N GLY A 218 -6.21 11.59 7.31
CA GLY A 218 -6.99 12.83 7.24
C GLY A 218 -8.46 12.66 7.62
N LEU A 219 -8.92 11.44 7.92
CA LEU A 219 -10.26 11.17 8.46
C LEU A 219 -10.27 11.29 10.00
N PRO A 220 -11.41 11.61 10.61
CA PRO A 220 -11.51 11.78 12.06
C PRO A 220 -11.63 10.43 12.81
N GLY A 221 -10.76 9.50 12.50
CA GLY A 221 -10.70 8.15 13.06
C GLY A 221 -9.74 7.26 12.29
N LEU A 222 -9.39 6.10 12.89
CA LEU A 222 -8.54 5.10 12.22
C LEU A 222 -9.27 4.54 11.00
N ILE A 223 -8.59 4.54 9.86
CA ILE A 223 -9.11 3.95 8.63
C ILE A 223 -8.97 2.44 8.72
N LEU A 224 -10.08 1.72 8.79
CA LEU A 224 -10.11 0.26 8.91
C LEU A 224 -10.24 -0.46 7.57
N GLU A 225 -10.70 0.22 6.52
CA GLU A 225 -10.71 -0.33 5.17
C GLU A 225 -10.47 0.76 4.14
N VAL A 226 -9.73 0.41 3.10
CA VAL A 226 -9.55 1.21 1.89
C VAL A 226 -9.79 0.32 0.68
N ASN A 227 -10.52 0.84 -0.30
CA ASN A 227 -10.75 0.18 -1.59
C ASN A 227 -10.58 1.20 -2.71
N ASP A 228 -9.80 0.86 -3.73
CA ASP A 228 -9.55 1.68 -4.93
C ASP A 228 -10.22 1.11 -6.19
N GLY A 229 -11.18 0.19 -6.02
CA GLY A 229 -11.87 -0.52 -7.10
C GLY A 229 -11.10 -1.76 -7.59
N LYS A 230 -9.85 -1.94 -7.24
CA LYS A 230 -9.04 -3.12 -7.58
C LYS A 230 -8.34 -3.74 -6.37
N THR A 231 -7.81 -2.92 -5.49
CA THR A 231 -7.18 -3.36 -4.25
C THR A 231 -8.06 -3.02 -3.05
N THR A 232 -8.26 -4.00 -2.19
CA THR A 232 -8.90 -3.82 -0.89
C THR A 232 -7.85 -4.05 0.19
N ILE A 233 -7.71 -3.08 1.10
CA ILE A 233 -6.87 -3.17 2.30
C ILE A 233 -7.83 -3.14 3.48
N LEU A 234 -8.03 -4.29 4.15
CA LEU A 234 -9.00 -4.47 5.23
C LEU A 234 -8.30 -4.76 6.55
N CYS A 235 -8.65 -4.03 7.59
CA CYS A 235 -8.16 -4.29 8.94
C CYS A 235 -8.80 -5.57 9.51
N SER A 236 -7.96 -6.53 9.88
CA SER A 236 -8.34 -7.81 10.48
C SER A 236 -8.18 -7.81 12.00
N LYS A 237 -7.34 -6.93 12.57
CA LYS A 237 -7.07 -6.88 14.01
C LYS A 237 -6.66 -5.47 14.43
N VAL A 238 -7.15 -5.03 15.59
CA VAL A 238 -6.70 -3.81 16.26
C VAL A 238 -6.32 -4.14 17.71
N VAL A 239 -5.18 -3.62 18.15
CA VAL A 239 -4.74 -3.66 19.54
C VAL A 239 -4.42 -2.23 19.99
N LEU A 240 -5.11 -1.76 20.98
CA LEU A 240 -4.87 -0.44 21.57
C LEU A 240 -4.07 -0.57 22.86
N ASN A 241 -3.28 0.46 23.19
CA ASN A 241 -2.45 0.52 24.40
C ASN A 241 -1.50 -0.70 24.51
N LEU A 242 -0.62 -0.83 23.51
CA LEU A 242 0.39 -1.88 23.47
C LEU A 242 1.19 -1.92 24.81
N LYS A 243 1.31 -3.11 25.39
CA LYS A 243 2.13 -3.35 26.59
C LYS A 243 3.62 -3.09 26.28
N ASP A 244 4.08 -3.66 25.17
CA ASP A 244 5.42 -3.48 24.65
C ASP A 244 5.37 -2.41 23.56
N LYS A 245 5.89 -1.23 23.90
CA LYS A 245 5.91 -0.11 22.95
C LYS A 245 6.90 -0.40 21.82
N VAL A 246 6.44 -0.18 20.60
CA VAL A 246 7.25 -0.27 19.39
C VAL A 246 7.81 1.11 19.06
N GLU A 247 9.08 1.20 18.70
CA GLU A 247 9.68 2.44 18.27
C GLU A 247 9.16 2.83 16.87
N ILE A 248 8.43 3.95 16.80
CA ILE A 248 7.87 4.47 15.54
C ILE A 248 8.85 5.50 14.98
N LYS A 249 9.84 5.02 14.20
CA LYS A 249 10.86 5.86 13.56
C LYS A 249 10.84 5.73 12.05
N ALA A 250 11.20 6.82 11.36
CA ALA A 250 11.39 6.80 9.92
C ALA A 250 12.55 5.88 9.53
N PRO A 251 12.45 5.14 8.42
CA PRO A 251 13.60 4.43 7.84
C PRO A 251 14.68 5.45 7.43
N THR A 252 15.93 4.97 7.39
CA THR A 252 17.10 5.80 7.08
C THR A 252 17.98 5.20 6.00
N THR A 253 17.60 4.06 5.44
CA THR A 253 18.39 3.31 4.45
C THR A 253 17.93 3.65 3.04
N GLY A 254 18.87 3.87 2.13
CA GLY A 254 18.63 4.14 0.72
C GLY A 254 19.09 5.52 0.25
N GLU A 255 19.08 5.74 -1.05
CA GLU A 255 19.36 7.04 -1.66
C GLU A 255 18.17 7.98 -1.47
N GLU A 256 18.40 9.14 -0.83
CA GLU A 256 17.37 10.14 -0.62
C GLU A 256 16.83 10.72 -1.94
N ILE A 257 15.51 10.64 -2.12
CA ILE A 257 14.84 11.05 -3.34
C ILE A 257 13.42 11.55 -3.05
N THR A 258 12.89 12.46 -3.86
CA THR A 258 11.46 12.81 -3.82
C THR A 258 10.62 11.76 -4.54
N GLN A 259 9.32 11.66 -4.21
CA GLN A 259 8.39 10.76 -4.90
C GLN A 259 8.41 10.98 -6.42
N LYS A 260 8.38 12.22 -6.85
CA LYS A 260 8.41 12.56 -8.29
C LYS A 260 9.65 12.02 -8.99
N LYS A 261 10.84 12.22 -8.41
CA LYS A 261 12.10 11.72 -8.99
C LYS A 261 12.17 10.19 -8.98
N TYR A 262 11.63 9.56 -7.94
CA TYR A 262 11.50 8.12 -7.88
C TYR A 262 10.63 7.60 -9.03
N ASP A 263 9.45 8.20 -9.23
CA ASP A 263 8.53 7.82 -10.31
C ASP A 263 9.18 7.98 -11.69
N GLU A 264 9.86 9.10 -11.94
CA GLU A 264 10.63 9.35 -13.17
C GLU A 264 11.71 8.28 -13.40
N THR A 265 12.41 7.88 -12.32
CA THR A 265 13.45 6.84 -12.38
C THR A 265 12.87 5.48 -12.72
N VAL A 266 11.77 5.11 -12.09
CA VAL A 266 11.07 3.84 -12.34
C VAL A 266 10.56 3.79 -13.78
N ILE A 267 9.88 4.84 -14.26
CA ILE A 267 9.35 4.92 -15.62
C ILE A 267 10.47 4.77 -16.64
N LYS A 268 11.55 5.55 -16.49
CA LYS A 268 12.71 5.48 -17.39
C LYS A 268 13.31 4.08 -17.43
N LYS A 269 13.49 3.44 -16.29
CA LYS A 269 14.04 2.08 -16.22
C LYS A 269 13.14 1.03 -16.86
N MET A 270 11.83 1.20 -16.74
CA MET A 270 10.87 0.32 -17.42
C MET A 270 10.89 0.50 -18.93
N GLU A 271 11.02 1.75 -19.42
CA GLU A 271 11.19 2.02 -20.86
C GLU A 271 12.47 1.41 -21.40
N GLU A 272 13.61 1.60 -20.74
CA GLU A 272 14.89 0.96 -21.08
C GLU A 272 14.74 -0.57 -21.15
N PHE A 273 14.06 -1.18 -20.18
CA PHE A 273 13.83 -2.62 -20.15
C PHE A 273 12.93 -3.08 -21.29
N ARG A 274 11.91 -2.30 -21.64
CA ARG A 274 11.04 -2.56 -22.80
C ARG A 274 11.80 -2.52 -24.11
N GLU A 275 12.68 -1.53 -24.30
CA GLU A 275 13.51 -1.41 -25.50
C GLU A 275 14.49 -2.56 -25.64
N MET A 276 15.14 -2.98 -24.54
CA MET A 276 16.05 -4.14 -24.54
C MET A 276 15.34 -5.46 -24.80
N GLY A 277 14.11 -5.64 -24.31
CA GLY A 277 13.28 -6.83 -24.52
C GLY A 277 12.66 -6.93 -25.93
N GLY A 278 12.49 -5.81 -26.63
CA GLY A 278 12.01 -5.73 -28.02
C GLY A 278 13.04 -6.12 -29.09
N GLY A 279 14.33 -6.17 -28.75
CA GLY A 279 15.40 -6.67 -29.61
C GLY A 279 15.59 -8.18 -29.46
N ARG A 280 15.00 -8.95 -30.40
CA ARG A 280 15.32 -10.34 -30.74
C ARG A 280 15.87 -11.26 -29.62
N ASN A 281 15.12 -11.43 -28.54
CA ASN A 281 15.13 -12.65 -27.70
C ASN A 281 14.04 -12.46 -26.64
N GLY A 282 12.83 -12.78 -27.04
CA GLY A 282 11.75 -12.90 -26.07
C GLY A 282 12.25 -13.77 -24.93
N MET A 283 12.00 -13.33 -23.69
CA MET A 283 12.25 -14.11 -22.49
C MET A 283 11.49 -15.45 -22.66
N GLN A 284 12.12 -16.42 -23.29
CA GLN A 284 11.68 -17.80 -23.25
C GLN A 284 11.81 -18.18 -21.77
N ILE A 285 10.70 -18.20 -21.07
CA ILE A 285 10.59 -18.91 -19.81
C ILE A 285 10.86 -20.37 -20.18
N ARG A 286 12.15 -20.77 -20.17
CA ARG A 286 12.52 -22.17 -20.21
C ARG A 286 11.94 -22.80 -18.96
N MET A 287 10.81 -23.43 -19.12
CA MET A 287 10.33 -24.42 -18.16
C MET A 287 11.35 -25.56 -18.23
N GLY A 288 12.29 -25.58 -17.28
CA GLY A 288 13.18 -26.70 -17.11
C GLY A 288 12.36 -27.94 -16.78
N ASN A 289 12.69 -29.04 -17.46
CA ASN A 289 12.24 -30.39 -17.16
C ASN A 289 12.58 -30.75 -15.71
#